data_e4bc24f56180dafeda9131140e2b59ea
#
_entry.id   e4bc24f56180dafeda9131140e2b59ea
#
_cell.length_a   1.000
_cell.length_b   1.000
_cell.length_c   1.000
_cell.angle_alpha   90.00
_cell.angle_beta   90.00
_cell.angle_gamma   90.00
#
_symmetry.space_group_name_H-M   'P 1'
#
loop_
_entity.id
_entity.type
_entity.pdbx_description
1 polymer ?
#
loop_
_entity_poly.entity_id
_entity_poly.type
_entity_poly.pdbx_seq_one_letter_code
_entity_poly.pdbx_strand_id
1 'polypeptide(L)'
;GTPLNIWECECGHQHSIGSIEELKSMSDNCPDDIELHRPYIDDVTIRCPHCGKQMHRVPEVIDCWFDSGSMPFAQHHYPFENQELFEKQFPAQFISEAVDQTRGWFYSLLAISTLIFNKAPYENVIVLGHVQDENGQKMSKSKGNAVDPFEALQTYGADAIRWYFYINSAPWLPNRFHGKAVMEGQRKFMGTLWNTYAFFVLYANIDEFDATKYTLEYEKLSVMDKWLLSKLNTLTKTVDDNLSNYRIPE
;
A
#
# COMPACT_ATOMS: atom_id res chain seq x y z
N GLY A 1 -10.29 -5.14 18.18
CA GLY A 1 -11.03 -4.24 17.27
C GLY A 1 -11.39 -2.93 17.94
N THR A 2 -11.78 -1.96 17.16
CA THR A 2 -12.17 -0.62 17.63
C THR A 2 -13.48 -0.70 18.41
N PRO A 3 -13.54 -0.29 19.69
CA PRO A 3 -14.77 -0.28 20.47
C PRO A 3 -15.82 0.66 19.87
N LEU A 4 -17.08 0.23 19.84
CA LEU A 4 -18.18 1.13 19.48
C LEU A 4 -18.27 2.27 20.50
N ASN A 5 -18.36 3.49 20.01
CA ASN A 5 -18.48 4.71 20.82
C ASN A 5 -19.92 4.99 21.28
N ILE A 6 -20.64 3.93 21.70
CA ILE A 6 -22.06 4.00 22.09
C ILE A 6 -22.18 3.62 23.57
N TRP A 7 -22.84 4.48 24.36
CA TRP A 7 -23.24 4.24 25.73
C TRP A 7 -24.72 4.02 25.81
N GLU A 8 -25.15 3.08 26.63
CA GLU A 8 -26.55 2.71 26.81
C GLU A 8 -26.97 2.88 28.27
N CYS A 9 -28.17 3.40 28.47
CA CYS A 9 -28.80 3.60 29.77
C CYS A 9 -29.90 2.57 30.02
N GLU A 10 -30.10 2.18 31.27
CA GLU A 10 -31.25 1.35 31.68
C GLU A 10 -32.61 1.91 31.26
N CYS A 11 -32.73 3.23 31.01
CA CYS A 11 -33.94 3.84 30.51
C CYS A 11 -34.17 3.65 28.99
N GLY A 12 -33.28 2.92 28.30
CA GLY A 12 -33.30 2.66 26.87
C GLY A 12 -32.69 3.79 26.01
N HIS A 13 -32.16 4.86 26.62
CA HIS A 13 -31.47 5.91 25.87
C HIS A 13 -30.09 5.45 25.49
N GLN A 14 -29.74 5.67 24.21
CA GLN A 14 -28.39 5.46 23.67
C GLN A 14 -27.76 6.79 23.30
N HIS A 15 -26.47 6.96 23.55
CA HIS A 15 -25.71 8.15 23.21
C HIS A 15 -24.39 7.73 22.52
N SER A 16 -24.10 8.37 21.38
CA SER A 16 -22.86 8.16 20.65
C SER A 16 -21.92 9.32 20.92
N ILE A 17 -20.75 9.03 21.48
CA ILE A 17 -19.71 10.03 21.79
C ILE A 17 -18.91 10.36 20.53
N GLY A 18 -18.80 11.64 20.20
CA GLY A 18 -18.11 12.12 19.00
C GLY A 18 -16.67 12.57 19.23
N SER A 19 -16.25 12.83 20.47
CA SER A 19 -14.87 13.25 20.77
C SER A 19 -14.44 12.90 22.21
N ILE A 20 -13.14 12.95 22.46
CA ILE A 20 -12.59 12.76 23.82
C ILE A 20 -13.07 13.88 24.74
N GLU A 21 -13.18 15.11 24.26
CA GLU A 21 -13.68 16.26 25.01
C GLU A 21 -15.13 16.04 25.44
N GLU A 22 -15.96 15.54 24.54
CA GLU A 22 -17.36 15.20 24.87
C GLU A 22 -17.41 14.11 25.91
N LEU A 23 -16.64 13.02 25.74
CA LEU A 23 -16.54 11.93 26.71
C LEU A 23 -16.19 12.45 28.10
N LYS A 24 -15.14 13.27 28.21
CA LYS A 24 -14.71 13.89 29.47
C LYS A 24 -15.78 14.80 30.08
N SER A 25 -16.48 15.56 29.26
CA SER A 25 -17.52 16.47 29.74
C SER A 25 -18.76 15.75 30.31
N MET A 26 -19.03 14.55 29.84
CA MET A 26 -20.18 13.73 30.25
C MET A 26 -19.85 12.68 31.31
N SER A 27 -18.54 12.47 31.61
CA SER A 27 -18.04 11.43 32.50
C SER A 27 -17.48 12.02 33.78
N ASP A 28 -17.73 11.35 34.90
CA ASP A 28 -17.10 11.66 36.19
C ASP A 28 -15.83 10.84 36.47
N ASN A 29 -15.55 9.82 35.63
CA ASN A 29 -14.45 8.86 35.85
C ASN A 29 -13.54 8.66 34.60
N CYS A 30 -13.62 9.53 33.60
CA CYS A 30 -12.76 9.45 32.44
C CYS A 30 -11.35 9.99 32.76
N PRO A 31 -10.27 9.20 32.66
CA PRO A 31 -8.90 9.67 32.86
C PRO A 31 -8.50 10.72 31.81
N ASP A 32 -7.54 11.58 32.17
CA ASP A 32 -7.03 12.61 31.24
C ASP A 32 -6.28 12.02 30.05
N ASP A 33 -5.64 10.87 30.25
CA ASP A 33 -4.86 10.10 29.27
C ASP A 33 -5.60 8.81 28.86
N ILE A 34 -6.93 8.87 28.70
CA ILE A 34 -7.75 7.69 28.41
C ILE A 34 -7.23 6.92 27.19
N GLU A 35 -7.02 5.62 27.36
CA GLU A 35 -6.80 4.67 26.28
C GLU A 35 -8.15 4.18 25.75
N LEU A 36 -8.42 4.46 24.47
CA LEU A 36 -9.73 4.17 23.83
C LEU A 36 -9.94 2.69 23.47
N HIS A 37 -8.95 1.82 23.72
CA HIS A 37 -9.10 0.38 23.50
C HIS A 37 -9.67 -0.35 24.71
N ARG A 38 -10.17 -1.54 24.47
CA ARG A 38 -10.58 -2.43 25.57
C ARG A 38 -9.35 -2.96 26.32
N PRO A 39 -9.41 -3.18 27.63
CA PRO A 39 -10.61 -3.02 28.49
C PRO A 39 -10.84 -1.58 29.02
N TYR A 40 -9.90 -0.67 28.83
CA TYR A 40 -9.85 0.63 29.51
C TYR A 40 -11.08 1.51 29.27
N ILE A 41 -11.55 1.57 28.02
CA ILE A 41 -12.73 2.37 27.66
C ILE A 41 -14.03 1.79 28.24
N ASP A 42 -14.06 0.48 28.55
CA ASP A 42 -15.25 -0.18 29.08
C ASP A 42 -15.57 0.25 30.52
N ASP A 43 -14.56 0.74 31.26
CA ASP A 43 -14.71 1.22 32.63
C ASP A 43 -15.23 2.67 32.69
N VAL A 44 -15.24 3.39 31.58
CA VAL A 44 -15.69 4.79 31.52
C VAL A 44 -17.21 4.84 31.40
N THR A 45 -17.84 5.50 32.37
CA THR A 45 -19.29 5.73 32.40
C THR A 45 -19.61 7.20 32.12
N ILE A 46 -20.75 7.46 31.51
CA ILE A 46 -21.24 8.82 31.26
C ILE A 46 -22.61 9.04 31.93
N ARG A 47 -22.98 10.30 32.11
CA ARG A 47 -24.31 10.65 32.61
C ARG A 47 -25.35 10.67 31.52
N CYS A 48 -26.43 9.96 31.71
CA CYS A 48 -27.56 9.96 30.77
C CYS A 48 -28.18 11.37 30.67
N PRO A 49 -28.20 11.99 29.49
CA PRO A 49 -28.82 13.31 29.33
C PRO A 49 -30.32 13.27 29.50
N HIS A 50 -30.95 12.09 29.42
CA HIS A 50 -32.39 11.93 29.51
C HIS A 50 -32.90 11.70 30.96
N CYS A 51 -32.19 10.89 31.76
CA CYS A 51 -32.65 10.53 33.10
C CYS A 51 -31.64 10.76 34.23
N GLY A 52 -30.42 11.21 33.92
CA GLY A 52 -29.35 11.50 34.86
C GLY A 52 -28.64 10.26 35.45
N LYS A 53 -29.07 9.03 35.14
CA LYS A 53 -28.40 7.80 35.58
C LYS A 53 -27.09 7.57 34.83
N GLN A 54 -26.27 6.68 35.36
CA GLN A 54 -25.06 6.23 34.64
C GLN A 54 -25.41 5.39 33.42
N MET A 55 -24.65 5.59 32.36
CA MET A 55 -24.66 4.80 31.14
C MET A 55 -23.35 4.05 31.02
N HIS A 56 -23.41 2.85 30.47
CA HIS A 56 -22.26 2.00 30.22
C HIS A 56 -22.08 1.82 28.72
N ARG A 57 -20.82 1.70 28.29
CA ARG A 57 -20.51 1.44 26.89
C ARG A 57 -21.03 0.04 26.50
N VAL A 58 -21.57 -0.08 25.29
CA VAL A 58 -21.93 -1.39 24.73
C VAL A 58 -20.66 -2.25 24.53
N PRO A 59 -20.68 -3.57 24.81
CA PRO A 59 -19.47 -4.39 24.78
C PRO A 59 -18.92 -4.67 23.37
N GLU A 60 -19.68 -4.34 22.36
CA GLU A 60 -19.35 -4.63 20.96
C GLU A 60 -18.21 -3.78 20.46
N VAL A 61 -17.53 -4.30 19.43
CA VAL A 61 -16.52 -3.59 18.65
C VAL A 61 -17.02 -3.42 17.22
N ILE A 62 -16.49 -2.42 16.53
CA ILE A 62 -16.82 -2.19 15.12
C ILE A 62 -16.27 -3.33 14.25
N ASP A 63 -16.90 -3.58 13.14
CA ASP A 63 -16.42 -4.55 12.15
C ASP A 63 -15.07 -4.12 11.58
N CYS A 64 -14.11 -5.05 11.51
CA CYS A 64 -12.75 -4.75 11.02
C CYS A 64 -12.72 -4.27 9.55
N TRP A 65 -13.71 -4.65 8.76
CA TRP A 65 -13.84 -4.16 7.39
C TRP A 65 -14.32 -2.71 7.34
N PHE A 66 -15.07 -2.26 8.35
CA PHE A 66 -15.37 -0.84 8.50
C PHE A 66 -14.11 -0.04 8.83
N ASP A 67 -13.31 -0.50 9.78
CA ASP A 67 -12.04 0.13 10.12
C ASP A 67 -11.12 0.27 8.89
N SER A 68 -10.91 -0.83 8.17
CA SER A 68 -10.05 -0.83 6.99
C SER A 68 -10.62 0.01 5.83
N GLY A 69 -11.94 0.04 5.69
CA GLY A 69 -12.63 0.83 4.67
C GLY A 69 -12.68 2.32 4.99
N SER A 70 -12.50 2.69 6.26
CA SER A 70 -12.43 4.09 6.72
C SER A 70 -11.04 4.71 6.57
N MET A 71 -10.01 3.90 6.26
CA MET A 71 -8.61 4.32 6.20
C MET A 71 -8.37 5.59 5.37
N PRO A 72 -9.02 5.82 4.20
CA PRO A 72 -8.72 6.99 3.38
C PRO A 72 -8.88 8.33 4.10
N PHE A 73 -9.78 8.43 5.06
CA PHE A 73 -10.04 9.66 5.81
C PHE A 73 -9.62 9.55 7.28
N ALA A 74 -9.77 8.37 7.89
CA ALA A 74 -9.44 8.16 9.30
C ALA A 74 -7.93 8.37 9.59
N GLN A 75 -7.03 7.96 8.67
CA GLN A 75 -5.59 8.18 8.82
C GLN A 75 -5.19 9.67 8.91
N HIS A 76 -6.01 10.55 8.41
CA HIS A 76 -5.79 12.00 8.43
C HIS A 76 -6.52 12.70 9.57
N HIS A 77 -7.31 11.97 10.36
CA HIS A 77 -8.25 12.52 11.34
C HIS A 77 -9.22 13.54 10.70
N TYR A 78 -9.57 13.30 9.44
CA TYR A 78 -10.51 14.13 8.70
C TYR A 78 -11.95 13.97 9.28
N PRO A 79 -12.77 15.01 9.41
CA PRO A 79 -12.55 16.39 8.92
C PRO A 79 -11.87 17.34 9.93
N PHE A 80 -11.43 16.87 11.08
CA PHE A 80 -10.95 17.73 12.18
C PHE A 80 -9.52 18.22 11.95
N GLU A 81 -8.68 17.42 11.29
CA GLU A 81 -7.29 17.72 10.99
C GLU A 81 -6.95 17.37 9.54
N ASN A 82 -5.81 17.87 9.04
CA ASN A 82 -5.20 17.50 7.76
C ASN A 82 -6.12 17.58 6.53
N GLN A 83 -7.11 18.49 6.52
CA GLN A 83 -8.08 18.62 5.43
C GLN A 83 -7.43 18.81 4.06
N GLU A 84 -6.45 19.73 3.94
CA GLU A 84 -5.77 19.97 2.67
C GLU A 84 -5.00 18.74 2.15
N LEU A 85 -4.41 17.96 3.06
CA LEU A 85 -3.69 16.75 2.72
C LEU A 85 -4.66 15.67 2.20
N PHE A 86 -5.78 15.49 2.90
CA PHE A 86 -6.85 14.59 2.48
C PHE A 86 -7.37 14.96 1.09
N GLU A 87 -7.72 16.22 0.87
CA GLU A 87 -8.27 16.71 -0.41
C GLU A 87 -7.30 16.48 -1.60
N LYS A 88 -6.00 16.55 -1.36
CA LYS A 88 -4.96 16.29 -2.38
C LYS A 88 -4.76 14.79 -2.67
N GLN A 89 -5.09 13.92 -1.72
CA GLN A 89 -4.84 12.47 -1.81
C GLN A 89 -6.11 11.64 -2.03
N PHE A 90 -7.27 12.26 -1.97
CA PHE A 90 -8.55 11.59 -2.14
C PHE A 90 -9.28 12.07 -3.41
N PRO A 91 -9.61 11.15 -4.34
CA PRO A 91 -9.36 9.71 -4.30
C PRO A 91 -7.88 9.36 -4.55
N ALA A 92 -7.44 8.19 -4.10
CA ALA A 92 -6.14 7.65 -4.43
C ALA A 92 -6.02 7.39 -5.94
N GLN A 93 -4.86 7.66 -6.54
CA GLN A 93 -4.63 7.43 -7.97
C GLN A 93 -4.80 5.96 -8.34
N PHE A 94 -4.32 5.05 -7.48
CA PHE A 94 -4.61 3.63 -7.60
C PHE A 94 -4.51 2.90 -6.26
N ILE A 95 -5.15 1.73 -6.19
CA ILE A 95 -4.94 0.73 -5.15
C ILE A 95 -4.63 -0.61 -5.79
N SER A 96 -3.93 -1.50 -5.07
CA SER A 96 -3.59 -2.82 -5.58
C SER A 96 -3.60 -3.85 -4.46
N GLU A 97 -4.33 -4.93 -4.69
CA GLU A 97 -4.39 -6.12 -3.85
C GLU A 97 -4.88 -7.31 -4.69
N ALA A 98 -4.92 -8.50 -4.09
CA ALA A 98 -5.35 -9.72 -4.75
C ALA A 98 -6.87 -9.75 -5.02
N VAL A 99 -7.30 -10.62 -5.91
CA VAL A 99 -8.69 -10.73 -6.42
C VAL A 99 -9.72 -11.04 -5.33
N ASP A 100 -9.34 -11.66 -4.23
CA ASP A 100 -10.23 -11.93 -3.08
C ASP A 100 -10.74 -10.64 -2.43
N GLN A 101 -10.01 -9.53 -2.55
CA GLN A 101 -10.38 -8.23 -2.00
C GLN A 101 -11.56 -7.54 -2.72
N THR A 102 -12.05 -8.11 -3.79
CA THR A 102 -13.34 -7.72 -4.39
C THR A 102 -14.53 -7.98 -3.44
N ARG A 103 -14.36 -8.88 -2.47
CA ARG A 103 -15.29 -9.16 -1.38
C ARG A 103 -14.71 -8.85 0.00
N GLY A 104 -13.79 -7.90 0.06
CA GLY A 104 -13.12 -7.47 1.27
C GLY A 104 -12.80 -5.98 1.19
N TRP A 105 -11.53 -5.63 1.13
CA TRP A 105 -11.07 -4.25 1.22
C TRP A 105 -11.56 -3.34 0.10
N PHE A 106 -11.52 -3.77 -1.16
CA PHE A 106 -12.03 -2.95 -2.27
C PHE A 106 -13.51 -2.59 -2.09
N TYR A 107 -14.31 -3.57 -1.63
CA TYR A 107 -15.73 -3.36 -1.38
C TYR A 107 -15.96 -2.41 -0.20
N SER A 108 -15.29 -2.62 0.95
CA SER A 108 -15.49 -1.78 2.14
C SER A 108 -15.03 -0.34 1.91
N LEU A 109 -13.90 -0.13 1.23
CA LEU A 109 -13.46 1.20 0.80
C LEU A 109 -14.53 1.91 -0.04
N LEU A 110 -15.04 1.23 -1.06
CA LEU A 110 -16.04 1.80 -1.97
C LEU A 110 -17.36 2.10 -1.27
N ALA A 111 -17.86 1.17 -0.46
CA ALA A 111 -19.12 1.31 0.25
C ALA A 111 -19.08 2.49 1.22
N ILE A 112 -18.07 2.56 2.08
CA ILE A 112 -17.96 3.61 3.11
C ILE A 112 -17.74 4.98 2.47
N SER A 113 -16.81 5.09 1.51
CA SER A 113 -16.57 6.36 0.83
C SER A 113 -17.80 6.86 0.05
N THR A 114 -18.54 5.95 -0.59
CA THR A 114 -19.76 6.33 -1.30
C THR A 114 -20.83 6.85 -0.34
N LEU A 115 -20.99 6.21 0.83
CA LEU A 115 -21.95 6.64 1.84
C LEU A 115 -21.61 8.01 2.44
N ILE A 116 -20.33 8.28 2.67
CA ILE A 116 -19.90 9.51 3.34
C ILE A 116 -19.68 10.66 2.35
N PHE A 117 -19.00 10.39 1.22
CA PHE A 117 -18.55 11.42 0.27
C PHE A 117 -19.28 11.40 -1.07
N ASN A 118 -20.16 10.42 -1.30
CA ASN A 118 -20.80 10.16 -2.61
C ASN A 118 -19.76 10.06 -3.75
N LYS A 119 -18.58 9.49 -3.45
CA LYS A 119 -17.42 9.40 -4.34
C LYS A 119 -16.65 8.12 -4.08
N ALA A 120 -16.09 7.53 -5.14
CA ALA A 120 -15.16 6.40 -5.01
C ALA A 120 -13.83 6.86 -4.38
N PRO A 121 -13.21 6.06 -3.51
CA PRO A 121 -11.95 6.42 -2.83
C PRO A 121 -10.70 6.19 -3.67
N TYR A 122 -10.82 5.66 -4.87
CA TYR A 122 -9.73 5.36 -5.80
C TYR A 122 -10.17 5.58 -7.25
N GLU A 123 -9.21 5.92 -8.10
CA GLU A 123 -9.43 6.12 -9.54
C GLU A 123 -9.20 4.81 -10.31
N ASN A 124 -8.19 4.04 -9.91
CA ASN A 124 -7.79 2.79 -10.55
C ASN A 124 -7.63 1.67 -9.53
N VAL A 125 -7.95 0.45 -9.94
CA VAL A 125 -7.73 -0.77 -9.14
C VAL A 125 -6.90 -1.76 -9.94
N ILE A 126 -5.72 -2.10 -9.44
CA ILE A 126 -4.88 -3.15 -10.01
C ILE A 126 -5.13 -4.44 -9.21
N VAL A 127 -5.94 -5.31 -9.77
CA VAL A 127 -6.32 -6.57 -9.12
C VAL A 127 -5.28 -7.64 -9.44
N LEU A 128 -4.54 -8.10 -8.44
CA LEU A 128 -3.45 -9.05 -8.62
C LEU A 128 -3.97 -10.49 -8.75
N GLY A 129 -3.41 -11.21 -9.73
CA GLY A 129 -3.59 -12.65 -9.86
C GLY A 129 -2.85 -13.43 -8.76
N HIS A 130 -3.26 -14.68 -8.55
CA HIS A 130 -2.61 -15.55 -7.57
C HIS A 130 -1.19 -15.94 -7.98
N VAL A 131 -0.27 -16.00 -7.00
CA VAL A 131 1.03 -16.64 -7.20
C VAL A 131 0.87 -18.15 -7.07
N GLN A 132 1.32 -18.87 -8.08
CA GLN A 132 1.26 -20.32 -8.22
C GLN A 132 2.66 -20.92 -8.11
N ASP A 133 2.75 -22.22 -7.85
CA ASP A 133 4.01 -22.96 -7.94
C ASP A 133 4.50 -23.07 -9.41
N GLU A 134 5.66 -23.67 -9.61
CA GLU A 134 6.26 -23.86 -10.94
C GLU A 134 5.38 -24.64 -11.91
N ASN A 135 4.48 -25.51 -11.39
CA ASN A 135 3.55 -26.32 -12.15
C ASN A 135 2.20 -25.62 -12.41
N GLY A 136 2.03 -24.39 -11.93
CA GLY A 136 0.77 -23.65 -12.05
C GLY A 136 -0.30 -24.08 -11.06
N GLN A 137 0.08 -24.75 -9.97
CA GLN A 137 -0.83 -25.13 -8.91
C GLN A 137 -0.90 -24.04 -7.83
N LYS A 138 -2.08 -23.88 -7.23
CA LYS A 138 -2.24 -22.99 -6.08
C LYS A 138 -1.31 -23.44 -4.94
N MET A 139 -0.48 -22.52 -4.45
CA MET A 139 0.37 -22.76 -3.28
C MET A 139 -0.44 -22.97 -2.02
N SER A 140 -0.08 -23.97 -1.22
CA SER A 140 -0.71 -24.26 0.05
C SER A 140 0.30 -24.93 1.00
N LYS A 141 0.31 -24.50 2.26
CA LYS A 141 1.14 -25.14 3.30
C LYS A 141 0.82 -26.62 3.45
N SER A 142 -0.46 -27.00 3.33
CA SER A 142 -0.90 -28.40 3.44
C SER A 142 -0.44 -29.30 2.29
N LYS A 143 -0.14 -28.72 1.12
CA LYS A 143 0.38 -29.46 -0.05
C LYS A 143 1.91 -29.49 -0.10
N GLY A 144 2.59 -28.73 0.77
CA GLY A 144 4.05 -28.64 0.78
C GLY A 144 4.67 -27.95 -0.45
N ASN A 145 3.87 -27.26 -1.26
CA ASN A 145 4.32 -26.54 -2.46
C ASN A 145 4.39 -25.01 -2.26
N ALA A 146 4.22 -24.54 -1.03
CA ALA A 146 4.38 -23.13 -0.71
C ALA A 146 5.87 -22.76 -0.64
N VAL A 147 6.23 -21.66 -1.28
CA VAL A 147 7.56 -21.06 -1.16
C VAL A 147 7.58 -20.13 0.06
N ASP A 148 8.55 -20.31 0.94
CA ASP A 148 8.76 -19.38 2.04
C ASP A 148 9.34 -18.06 1.49
N PRO A 149 8.68 -16.91 1.74
CA PRO A 149 9.13 -15.62 1.21
C PRO A 149 10.51 -15.21 1.74
N PHE A 150 10.84 -15.53 2.99
CA PHE A 150 12.12 -15.16 3.58
C PHE A 150 13.27 -16.01 3.01
N GLU A 151 13.06 -17.30 2.80
CA GLU A 151 14.02 -18.16 2.12
C GLU A 151 14.24 -17.70 0.67
N ALA A 152 13.18 -17.33 -0.04
CA ALA A 152 13.26 -16.78 -1.39
C ALA A 152 14.06 -15.47 -1.42
N LEU A 153 13.81 -14.55 -0.48
CA LEU A 153 14.53 -13.29 -0.36
C LEU A 153 16.02 -13.51 -0.07
N GLN A 154 16.34 -14.47 0.79
CA GLN A 154 17.74 -14.82 1.09
C GLN A 154 18.45 -15.46 -0.11
N THR A 155 17.73 -16.28 -0.89
CA THR A 155 18.32 -17.04 -2.01
C THR A 155 18.52 -16.17 -3.26
N TYR A 156 17.54 -15.34 -3.60
CA TYR A 156 17.51 -14.61 -4.88
C TYR A 156 17.76 -13.10 -4.72
N GLY A 157 17.51 -12.55 -3.54
CA GLY A 157 17.50 -11.12 -3.29
C GLY A 157 16.16 -10.45 -3.66
N ALA A 158 15.82 -9.39 -2.94
CA ALA A 158 14.54 -8.71 -3.10
C ALA A 158 14.35 -8.10 -4.50
N ASP A 159 15.41 -7.48 -5.04
CA ASP A 159 15.34 -6.80 -6.34
C ASP A 159 15.15 -7.79 -7.50
N ALA A 160 15.77 -8.97 -7.44
CA ALA A 160 15.59 -10.01 -8.45
C ALA A 160 14.16 -10.54 -8.46
N ILE A 161 13.56 -10.74 -7.27
CA ILE A 161 12.17 -11.18 -7.14
C ILE A 161 11.21 -10.10 -7.64
N ARG A 162 11.41 -8.84 -7.27
CA ARG A 162 10.61 -7.71 -7.74
C ARG A 162 10.67 -7.56 -9.26
N TRP A 163 11.88 -7.62 -9.82
CA TRP A 163 12.10 -7.58 -11.26
C TRP A 163 11.37 -8.72 -11.97
N TYR A 164 11.47 -9.94 -11.43
CA TYR A 164 10.77 -11.11 -11.97
C TYR A 164 9.26 -10.88 -12.07
N PHE A 165 8.63 -10.40 -11.00
CA PHE A 165 7.19 -10.15 -10.99
C PHE A 165 6.76 -9.05 -11.96
N TYR A 166 7.62 -8.08 -12.22
CA TYR A 166 7.30 -7.02 -13.20
C TYR A 166 7.37 -7.50 -14.64
N ILE A 167 8.31 -8.38 -14.98
CA ILE A 167 8.56 -8.78 -16.37
C ILE A 167 7.86 -10.09 -16.78
N ASN A 168 7.38 -10.89 -15.81
CA ASN A 168 6.92 -12.26 -16.10
C ASN A 168 5.54 -12.30 -16.75
N SER A 169 4.57 -11.54 -16.24
CA SER A 169 3.20 -11.49 -16.75
C SER A 169 2.46 -10.23 -16.32
N ALA A 170 1.33 -9.95 -16.96
CA ALA A 170 0.45 -8.87 -16.51
C ALA A 170 0.00 -9.12 -15.05
N PRO A 171 -0.08 -8.09 -14.20
CA PRO A 171 -0.33 -8.24 -12.76
C PRO A 171 -1.61 -9.00 -12.43
N TRP A 172 -2.65 -8.86 -13.25
CA TRP A 172 -3.95 -9.52 -13.06
C TRP A 172 -4.01 -10.98 -13.50
N LEU A 173 -2.95 -11.49 -14.14
CA LEU A 173 -2.86 -12.89 -14.52
C LEU A 173 -2.21 -13.71 -13.40
N PRO A 174 -2.55 -15.01 -13.27
CA PRO A 174 -1.82 -15.90 -12.37
C PRO A 174 -0.33 -15.93 -12.71
N ASN A 175 0.52 -15.76 -11.70
CA ASN A 175 1.96 -15.71 -11.86
C ASN A 175 2.61 -16.95 -11.25
N ARG A 176 3.39 -17.69 -12.03
CA ARG A 176 4.11 -18.88 -11.54
C ARG A 176 5.43 -18.46 -10.94
N PHE A 177 5.67 -18.82 -9.69
CA PHE A 177 6.98 -18.59 -9.07
C PHE A 177 7.95 -19.72 -9.45
N HIS A 178 9.01 -19.35 -10.14
CA HIS A 178 10.02 -20.28 -10.62
C HIS A 178 11.42 -19.74 -10.37
N GLY A 179 12.15 -20.32 -9.40
CA GLY A 179 13.46 -19.78 -8.95
C GLY A 179 14.50 -19.65 -10.07
N LYS A 180 14.53 -20.60 -11.04
CA LYS A 180 15.44 -20.48 -12.20
C LYS A 180 15.13 -19.27 -13.07
N ALA A 181 13.86 -18.93 -13.24
CA ALA A 181 13.47 -17.76 -14.02
C ALA A 181 13.79 -16.45 -13.29
N VAL A 182 13.68 -16.42 -11.96
CA VAL A 182 14.14 -15.30 -11.13
C VAL A 182 15.64 -15.05 -11.35
N MET A 183 16.46 -16.11 -11.23
CA MET A 183 17.92 -16.03 -11.46
C MET A 183 18.27 -15.62 -12.90
N GLU A 184 17.53 -16.08 -13.88
CA GLU A 184 17.73 -15.72 -15.28
C GLU A 184 17.47 -14.23 -15.53
N GLY A 185 16.36 -13.69 -15.00
CA GLY A 185 16.02 -12.28 -15.06
C GLY A 185 17.10 -11.42 -14.38
N GLN A 186 17.55 -11.83 -13.19
CA GLN A 186 18.64 -11.17 -12.49
C GLN A 186 19.91 -11.14 -13.32
N ARG A 187 20.33 -12.28 -13.87
CA ARG A 187 21.56 -12.38 -14.67
C ARG A 187 21.50 -11.55 -15.96
N LYS A 188 20.39 -11.61 -16.68
CA LYS A 188 20.24 -10.94 -17.99
C LYS A 188 20.19 -9.43 -17.88
N PHE A 189 19.50 -8.90 -16.90
CA PHE A 189 19.32 -7.45 -16.74
C PHE A 189 20.27 -6.87 -15.69
N MET A 190 20.09 -7.24 -14.44
CA MET A 190 20.84 -6.64 -13.33
C MET A 190 22.34 -6.93 -13.44
N GLY A 191 22.71 -8.17 -13.78
CA GLY A 191 24.12 -8.54 -13.98
C GLY A 191 24.76 -7.78 -15.15
N THR A 192 24.05 -7.58 -16.24
CA THR A 192 24.55 -6.80 -17.38
C THR A 192 24.70 -5.32 -17.01
N LEU A 193 23.74 -4.73 -16.35
CA LEU A 193 23.80 -3.35 -15.88
C LEU A 193 24.96 -3.15 -14.90
N TRP A 194 25.09 -4.06 -13.92
CA TRP A 194 26.16 -4.02 -12.93
C TRP A 194 27.56 -4.12 -13.60
N ASN A 195 27.72 -5.06 -14.51
CA ASN A 195 29.01 -5.24 -15.21
C ASN A 195 29.35 -4.03 -16.07
N THR A 196 28.38 -3.41 -16.73
CA THR A 196 28.58 -2.18 -17.51
C THR A 196 29.01 -1.02 -16.61
N TYR A 197 28.35 -0.86 -15.47
CA TYR A 197 28.70 0.15 -14.49
C TYR A 197 30.08 -0.11 -13.86
N ALA A 198 30.38 -1.35 -13.47
CA ALA A 198 31.66 -1.71 -12.89
C ALA A 198 32.82 -1.48 -13.86
N PHE A 199 32.62 -1.78 -15.14
CA PHE A 199 33.59 -1.49 -16.20
C PHE A 199 33.83 0.03 -16.31
N PHE A 200 32.78 0.83 -16.36
CA PHE A 200 32.92 2.28 -16.39
C PHE A 200 33.69 2.82 -15.17
N VAL A 201 33.28 2.41 -13.97
CA VAL A 201 33.93 2.87 -12.72
C VAL A 201 35.38 2.48 -12.64
N LEU A 202 35.75 1.26 -13.09
CA LEU A 202 37.11 0.83 -13.10
C LEU A 202 38.01 1.79 -13.92
N TYR A 203 37.60 2.11 -15.13
CA TYR A 203 38.41 2.99 -16.00
C TYR A 203 38.30 4.46 -15.58
N ALA A 204 37.15 4.91 -15.13
CA ALA A 204 37.00 6.26 -14.59
C ALA A 204 37.93 6.51 -13.39
N ASN A 205 38.11 5.51 -12.52
CA ASN A 205 39.07 5.63 -11.39
C ASN A 205 40.51 5.63 -11.84
N ILE A 206 40.87 4.82 -12.86
CA ILE A 206 42.24 4.78 -13.41
C ILE A 206 42.61 6.12 -14.06
N ASP A 207 41.65 6.69 -14.79
CA ASP A 207 41.85 7.95 -15.52
C ASP A 207 41.57 9.20 -14.66
N GLU A 208 41.24 9.01 -13.37
CA GLU A 208 40.82 10.09 -12.45
C GLU A 208 39.70 10.98 -13.04
N PHE A 209 38.80 10.34 -13.77
CA PHE A 209 37.70 11.03 -14.49
C PHE A 209 36.67 11.60 -13.54
N ASP A 210 36.45 12.90 -13.63
CA ASP A 210 35.45 13.62 -12.87
C ASP A 210 34.39 14.19 -13.83
N ALA A 211 33.23 13.52 -13.88
CA ALA A 211 32.13 13.88 -14.77
C ALA A 211 31.61 15.31 -14.55
N THR A 212 31.80 15.90 -13.35
CA THR A 212 31.32 17.26 -13.04
C THR A 212 32.10 18.34 -13.77
N LYS A 213 33.28 18.01 -14.27
CA LYS A 213 34.15 18.93 -15.02
C LYS A 213 33.81 19.03 -16.50
N TYR A 214 32.89 18.19 -16.97
CA TYR A 214 32.54 18.12 -18.39
C TYR A 214 31.07 18.43 -18.61
N THR A 215 30.77 19.09 -19.70
CA THR A 215 29.40 19.32 -20.20
C THR A 215 29.19 18.52 -21.47
N LEU A 216 28.02 17.87 -21.54
CA LEU A 216 27.65 17.13 -22.75
C LEU A 216 27.39 18.10 -23.90
N GLU A 217 28.26 18.07 -24.93
CA GLU A 217 28.10 18.85 -26.15
C GLU A 217 27.62 17.94 -27.28
N TYR A 218 26.32 17.91 -27.54
CA TYR A 218 25.70 16.98 -28.50
C TYR A 218 26.33 17.00 -29.89
N GLU A 219 26.73 18.19 -30.37
CA GLU A 219 27.33 18.34 -31.71
C GLU A 219 28.70 17.66 -31.84
N LYS A 220 29.42 17.53 -30.73
CA LYS A 220 30.74 16.89 -30.67
C LYS A 220 30.68 15.37 -30.53
N LEU A 221 29.50 14.80 -30.31
CA LEU A 221 29.32 13.37 -30.14
C LEU A 221 29.53 12.62 -31.45
N SER A 222 30.08 11.42 -31.36
CA SER A 222 30.15 10.49 -32.47
C SER A 222 28.76 10.01 -32.90
N VAL A 223 28.66 9.43 -34.09
CA VAL A 223 27.41 8.83 -34.56
C VAL A 223 26.90 7.73 -33.62
N MET A 224 27.81 6.95 -33.06
CA MET A 224 27.48 5.88 -32.09
C MET A 224 26.91 6.45 -30.79
N ASP A 225 27.51 7.51 -30.26
CA ASP A 225 27.02 8.16 -29.03
C ASP A 225 25.62 8.75 -29.25
N LYS A 226 25.41 9.44 -30.37
CA LYS A 226 24.09 9.98 -30.77
C LYS A 226 23.06 8.88 -30.93
N TRP A 227 23.43 7.75 -31.52
CA TRP A 227 22.55 6.59 -31.66
C TRP A 227 22.19 6.01 -30.29
N LEU A 228 23.17 5.84 -29.38
CA LEU A 228 22.94 5.33 -28.04
C LEU A 228 21.99 6.24 -27.24
N LEU A 229 22.22 7.54 -27.24
CA LEU A 229 21.35 8.52 -26.58
C LEU A 229 19.93 8.52 -27.16
N SER A 230 19.81 8.38 -28.48
CA SER A 230 18.50 8.26 -29.13
C SER A 230 17.75 7.00 -28.68
N LYS A 231 18.47 5.87 -28.55
CA LYS A 231 17.88 4.62 -28.01
C LYS A 231 17.48 4.76 -26.56
N LEU A 232 18.30 5.39 -25.72
CA LEU A 232 18.00 5.64 -24.32
C LEU A 232 16.75 6.52 -24.17
N ASN A 233 16.66 7.62 -24.92
CA ASN A 233 15.50 8.52 -24.86
C ASN A 233 14.22 7.81 -25.31
N THR A 234 14.29 7.00 -26.38
CA THR A 234 13.15 6.19 -26.83
C THR A 234 12.73 5.19 -25.77
N LEU A 235 13.69 4.48 -25.16
CA LEU A 235 13.42 3.52 -24.08
C LEU A 235 12.78 4.22 -22.88
N THR A 236 13.34 5.35 -22.42
CA THR A 236 12.80 6.12 -21.30
C THR A 236 11.35 6.50 -21.55
N LYS A 237 11.03 7.04 -22.73
CA LYS A 237 9.67 7.38 -23.10
C LYS A 237 8.74 6.16 -23.12
N THR A 238 9.18 5.06 -23.71
CA THR A 238 8.38 3.82 -23.79
C THR A 238 8.07 3.27 -22.40
N VAL A 239 9.06 3.24 -21.51
CA VAL A 239 8.88 2.76 -20.14
C VAL A 239 7.94 3.67 -19.35
N ASP A 240 8.11 5.00 -19.48
CA ASP A 240 7.25 5.97 -18.81
C ASP A 240 5.79 5.85 -19.29
N ASP A 241 5.57 5.80 -20.60
CA ASP A 241 4.24 5.63 -21.20
C ASP A 241 3.58 4.30 -20.77
N ASN A 242 4.35 3.21 -20.70
CA ASN A 242 3.82 1.90 -20.30
C ASN A 242 3.50 1.85 -18.82
N LEU A 243 4.38 2.34 -17.93
CA LEU A 243 4.13 2.37 -16.51
C LEU A 243 2.97 3.30 -16.15
N SER A 244 2.86 4.47 -16.80
CA SER A 244 1.74 5.39 -16.61
C SER A 244 0.38 4.79 -16.99
N ASN A 245 0.37 3.78 -17.85
CA ASN A 245 -0.83 3.04 -18.27
C ASN A 245 -0.94 1.64 -17.66
N TYR A 246 -0.17 1.35 -16.60
CA TYR A 246 -0.14 0.05 -15.91
C TYR A 246 0.20 -1.16 -16.80
N ARG A 247 0.83 -0.94 -17.94
CA ARG A 247 1.32 -2.00 -18.86
C ARG A 247 2.73 -2.43 -18.46
N ILE A 248 2.86 -2.94 -17.24
CA ILE A 248 4.13 -3.16 -16.55
C ILE A 248 5.07 -4.14 -17.29
N PRO A 249 4.62 -5.25 -17.91
CA PRO A 249 5.51 -6.20 -18.59
C PRO A 249 5.98 -5.73 -19.96
N GLU A 250 5.38 -4.72 -20.56
CA GLU A 250 5.69 -4.20 -21.90
C GLU A 250 6.86 -3.22 -21.90
#